data_b4121b071003cb76e9b602816c997bd7
#
_entry.id   b4121b071003cb76e9b602816c997bd7
#
_cell.length_a   1.000
_cell.length_b   1.000
_cell.length_c   1.000
_cell.angle_alpha   90.00
_cell.angle_beta   90.00
_cell.angle_gamma   90.00
#
_symmetry.space_group_name_H-M   'P 1'
#
loop_
_entity.id
_entity.type
_entity.pdbx_description
1 polymer ?
#
loop_
_entity_poly.entity_id
_entity_poly.type
_entity_poly.pdbx_seq_one_letter_code
_entity_poly.pdbx_strand_id
1 'polypeptide(L)'
;LNAITMSEYGELIQLDNVSVDEQIVKIATNKLVTPYVTTINQLNVEEDESRLIQLENVEFQTINVTYADAISLSTENRTLNDCNGNSILVRTSGYANFADDTVASGKGSIIGIFTRFRDDKQLIIRDINEVVMEGDRCGGSSGGGGGSGNYILNKDFSDGSITSGGWLN
;
A
#
# COMPACT_ATOMS: atom_id res chain seq x y z
N LEU A 1 12.23 -38.97 -1.99
CA LEU A 1 11.26 -37.89 -1.72
C LEU A 1 11.61 -37.27 -0.38
N ASN A 2 12.05 -36.02 -0.37
CA ASN A 2 12.19 -35.29 0.87
C ASN A 2 10.79 -34.98 1.40
N ALA A 3 10.56 -35.23 2.68
CA ALA A 3 9.28 -34.88 3.31
C ALA A 3 9.17 -33.36 3.44
N ILE A 4 7.99 -32.83 3.17
CA ILE A 4 7.65 -31.46 3.54
C ILE A 4 7.77 -31.37 5.06
N THR A 5 8.43 -30.33 5.53
CA THR A 5 8.55 -30.04 6.97
C THR A 5 7.95 -28.69 7.28
N MET A 6 7.38 -28.56 8.47
CA MET A 6 6.94 -27.26 8.98
C MET A 6 8.08 -26.66 9.80
N SER A 7 8.37 -25.41 9.57
CA SER A 7 9.31 -24.62 10.34
C SER A 7 8.71 -23.27 10.74
N GLU A 8 9.41 -22.54 11.56
CA GLU A 8 9.03 -21.20 11.98
C GLU A 8 10.20 -20.25 11.72
N TYR A 9 9.91 -19.12 11.10
CA TYR A 9 10.88 -18.06 10.90
C TYR A 9 10.25 -16.71 11.23
N GLY A 10 10.75 -16.04 12.27
CA GLY A 10 10.21 -14.76 12.72
C GLY A 10 8.73 -14.83 13.11
N GLU A 11 8.34 -15.94 13.77
CA GLU A 11 6.98 -16.28 14.19
C GLU A 11 6.01 -16.60 13.04
N LEU A 12 6.49 -16.59 11.80
CA LEU A 12 5.74 -17.04 10.63
C LEU A 12 5.95 -18.54 10.42
N ILE A 13 4.85 -19.30 10.39
CA ILE A 13 4.88 -20.72 10.05
C ILE A 13 5.05 -20.86 8.53
N GLN A 14 6.01 -21.67 8.13
CA GLN A 14 6.30 -21.93 6.71
C GLN A 14 6.47 -23.41 6.43
N LEU A 15 6.31 -23.77 5.17
CA LEU A 15 6.58 -25.11 4.67
C LEU A 15 7.96 -25.15 4.00
N ASP A 16 8.85 -25.98 4.52
CA ASP A 16 10.18 -26.19 3.96
C ASP A 16 10.25 -27.47 3.12
N ASN A 17 11.26 -27.52 2.27
CA ASN A 17 11.54 -28.66 1.38
C ASN A 17 10.39 -29.00 0.43
N VAL A 18 9.62 -27.98 0.01
CA VAL A 18 8.53 -28.16 -0.96
C VAL A 18 9.10 -28.31 -2.35
N SER A 19 8.93 -29.50 -2.97
CA SER A 19 9.18 -29.72 -4.38
C SER A 19 7.93 -29.33 -5.16
N VAL A 20 8.02 -28.21 -5.91
CA VAL A 20 6.86 -27.69 -6.67
C VAL A 20 6.35 -28.73 -7.67
N ASP A 21 7.27 -29.41 -8.36
CA ASP A 21 6.93 -30.35 -9.42
C ASP A 21 6.34 -31.66 -8.91
N GLU A 22 6.65 -32.07 -7.68
CA GLU A 22 6.23 -33.34 -7.12
C GLU A 22 5.07 -33.23 -6.13
N GLN A 23 4.94 -32.08 -5.47
CA GLN A 23 4.06 -31.92 -4.32
C GLN A 23 2.96 -30.86 -4.52
N ILE A 24 3.07 -30.02 -5.56
CA ILE A 24 2.06 -29.01 -5.88
C ILE A 24 1.28 -29.40 -7.13
N VAL A 25 -0.02 -29.59 -6.99
CA VAL A 25 -0.92 -29.85 -8.10
C VAL A 25 -1.67 -28.59 -8.46
N LYS A 26 -1.41 -28.05 -9.65
CA LYS A 26 -2.15 -26.89 -10.17
C LYS A 26 -3.51 -27.37 -10.68
N ILE A 27 -4.56 -27.10 -9.94
CA ILE A 27 -5.93 -27.50 -10.25
C ILE A 27 -6.58 -26.57 -11.28
N ALA A 28 -6.25 -25.26 -11.22
CA ALA A 28 -6.81 -24.25 -12.12
C ALA A 28 -5.84 -23.07 -12.30
N THR A 29 -6.05 -22.31 -13.37
CA THR A 29 -5.34 -21.07 -13.66
C THR A 29 -6.34 -19.93 -13.82
N ASN A 30 -5.85 -18.69 -13.75
CA ASN A 30 -6.64 -17.47 -13.98
C ASN A 30 -7.91 -17.38 -13.11
N LYS A 31 -7.83 -17.89 -11.90
CA LYS A 31 -8.89 -17.73 -10.90
C LYS A 31 -8.72 -16.39 -10.20
N LEU A 32 -9.77 -15.57 -10.23
CA LEU A 32 -9.81 -14.34 -9.48
C LEU A 32 -9.88 -14.68 -7.98
N VAL A 33 -8.98 -14.10 -7.21
CA VAL A 33 -9.02 -14.13 -5.75
C VAL A 33 -9.46 -12.74 -5.30
N THR A 34 -10.63 -12.63 -4.68
CA THR A 34 -11.13 -11.36 -4.14
C THR A 34 -10.40 -11.07 -2.84
N PRO A 35 -9.74 -9.89 -2.72
CA PRO A 35 -9.10 -9.50 -1.47
C PRO A 35 -10.14 -9.29 -0.37
N TYR A 36 -9.75 -9.56 0.86
CA TYR A 36 -10.53 -9.20 2.04
C TYR A 36 -10.30 -7.72 2.36
N VAL A 37 -11.35 -6.90 2.23
CA VAL A 37 -11.29 -5.48 2.55
C VAL A 37 -11.33 -5.31 4.07
N THR A 38 -10.33 -4.63 4.60
CA THR A 38 -10.17 -4.43 6.06
C THR A 38 -9.44 -3.11 6.35
N THR A 39 -9.16 -2.82 7.61
CA THR A 39 -8.37 -1.67 8.06
C THR A 39 -7.14 -2.13 8.82
N ILE A 40 -6.11 -1.28 8.91
CA ILE A 40 -4.87 -1.60 9.64
C ILE A 40 -5.17 -2.02 11.08
N ASN A 41 -6.11 -1.31 11.72
CA ASN A 41 -6.49 -1.58 13.11
C ASN A 41 -7.23 -2.92 13.31
N GLN A 42 -7.97 -3.38 12.30
CA GLN A 42 -8.74 -4.62 12.36
C GLN A 42 -7.91 -5.87 12.06
N LEU A 43 -6.71 -5.71 11.48
CA LEU A 43 -5.86 -6.84 11.13
C LEU A 43 -5.47 -7.66 12.37
N ASN A 44 -5.87 -8.92 12.36
CA ASN A 44 -5.51 -9.91 13.38
C ASN A 44 -4.50 -10.90 12.81
N VAL A 45 -3.35 -11.01 13.45
CA VAL A 45 -2.28 -11.90 13.01
C VAL A 45 -2.73 -13.37 12.96
N GLU A 46 -3.49 -13.82 13.95
CA GLU A 46 -3.92 -15.22 14.04
C GLU A 46 -4.94 -15.62 12.95
N GLU A 47 -5.76 -14.66 12.50
CA GLU A 47 -6.86 -14.92 11.58
C GLU A 47 -6.53 -14.53 10.13
N ASP A 48 -5.72 -13.48 9.94
CA ASP A 48 -5.50 -12.86 8.64
C ASP A 48 -4.10 -13.16 8.05
N GLU A 49 -3.22 -13.84 8.79
CA GLU A 49 -1.88 -14.17 8.31
C GLU A 49 -1.94 -14.97 6.99
N SER A 50 -1.09 -14.59 6.04
CA SER A 50 -1.04 -15.14 4.67
C SER A 50 -2.28 -14.88 3.82
N ARG A 51 -3.18 -14.02 4.26
CA ARG A 51 -4.41 -13.66 3.54
C ARG A 51 -4.15 -12.52 2.56
N LEU A 52 -4.79 -12.60 1.38
CA LEU A 52 -4.86 -11.48 0.46
C LEU A 52 -5.85 -10.46 1.01
N ILE A 53 -5.37 -9.25 1.32
CA ILE A 53 -6.17 -8.17 1.88
C ILE A 53 -6.13 -6.93 1.00
N GLN A 54 -7.11 -6.05 1.17
CA GLN A 54 -7.12 -4.71 0.62
C GLN A 54 -7.29 -3.71 1.76
N LEU A 55 -6.40 -2.74 1.81
CA LEU A 55 -6.50 -1.58 2.68
C LEU A 55 -6.92 -0.37 1.86
N GLU A 56 -7.84 0.42 2.38
CA GLU A 56 -8.33 1.64 1.75
C GLU A 56 -8.00 2.87 2.60
N ASN A 57 -7.96 4.03 1.96
CA ASN A 57 -7.64 5.30 2.61
C ASN A 57 -6.29 5.30 3.33
N VAL A 58 -5.29 4.69 2.72
CA VAL A 58 -3.92 4.58 3.21
C VAL A 58 -2.96 5.36 2.33
N GLU A 59 -1.81 5.75 2.89
CA GLU A 59 -0.76 6.49 2.21
C GLU A 59 0.62 6.12 2.74
N PHE A 60 1.63 6.19 1.90
CA PHE A 60 3.02 6.01 2.37
C PHE A 60 3.46 7.20 3.22
N GLN A 61 4.07 6.93 4.37
CA GLN A 61 4.57 7.97 5.27
C GLN A 61 5.63 8.83 4.60
N THR A 62 6.58 8.21 3.91
CA THR A 62 7.66 8.88 3.19
C THR A 62 7.44 8.72 1.71
N ILE A 63 7.44 9.80 0.97
CA ILE A 63 7.34 9.86 -0.51
C ILE A 63 8.69 10.18 -1.12
N ASN A 64 8.79 10.06 -2.45
CA ASN A 64 10.03 10.28 -3.22
C ASN A 64 11.17 9.32 -2.84
N VAL A 65 10.82 8.14 -2.38
CA VAL A 65 11.72 7.00 -2.15
C VAL A 65 11.26 5.82 -3.00
N THR A 66 12.17 4.91 -3.30
CA THR A 66 11.84 3.68 -4.03
C THR A 66 11.22 2.64 -3.10
N TYR A 67 10.52 1.66 -3.68
CA TYR A 67 9.97 0.54 -2.90
C TYR A 67 11.07 -0.27 -2.22
N ALA A 68 12.17 -0.53 -2.92
CA ALA A 68 13.36 -1.20 -2.39
C ALA A 68 14.62 -0.73 -3.12
N ASP A 69 15.77 -1.28 -2.78
CA ASP A 69 17.03 -1.00 -3.49
C ASP A 69 17.30 -2.10 -4.52
N ALA A 70 16.97 -1.81 -5.78
CA ALA A 70 17.19 -2.73 -6.89
C ALA A 70 18.69 -2.87 -7.28
N ILE A 71 19.54 -1.93 -6.90
CA ILE A 71 20.97 -1.93 -7.23
C ILE A 71 21.71 -2.90 -6.30
N SER A 72 21.53 -2.73 -5.00
CA SER A 72 22.14 -3.63 -4.00
C SER A 72 21.31 -4.87 -3.71
N LEU A 73 20.15 -5.00 -4.36
CA LEU A 73 19.18 -6.08 -4.17
C LEU A 73 18.70 -6.19 -2.71
N SER A 74 18.70 -5.05 -2.02
CA SER A 74 18.32 -4.96 -0.61
C SER A 74 16.82 -4.82 -0.44
N THR A 75 16.30 -5.59 0.48
CA THR A 75 14.89 -5.49 0.89
C THR A 75 14.67 -4.26 1.76
N GLU A 76 13.57 -3.55 1.51
CA GLU A 76 13.20 -2.36 2.26
C GLU A 76 11.80 -2.48 2.87
N ASN A 77 11.59 -1.77 3.97
CA ASN A 77 10.31 -1.60 4.62
C ASN A 77 9.86 -0.15 4.48
N ARG A 78 8.68 0.07 3.92
CA ARG A 78 8.06 1.39 3.80
C ARG A 78 6.85 1.46 4.72
N THR A 79 6.79 2.47 5.58
CA THR A 79 5.65 2.65 6.47
C THR A 79 4.45 3.15 5.68
N LEU A 80 3.33 2.45 5.81
CA LEU A 80 2.02 2.82 5.29
C LEU A 80 1.14 3.22 6.45
N ASN A 81 0.49 4.37 6.36
CA ASN A 81 -0.38 4.92 7.40
C ASN A 81 -1.83 5.00 6.92
N ASP A 82 -2.78 4.84 7.83
CA ASP A 82 -4.14 5.32 7.63
C ASP A 82 -4.30 6.75 8.18
N CYS A 83 -5.46 7.38 7.90
CA CYS A 83 -5.72 8.73 8.39
C CYS A 83 -6.08 8.77 9.89
N ASN A 84 -6.08 7.64 10.58
CA ASN A 84 -6.46 7.50 11.99
C ASN A 84 -5.26 7.26 12.92
N GLY A 85 -4.04 7.27 12.36
CA GLY A 85 -2.80 7.11 13.11
C GLY A 85 -2.32 5.65 13.25
N ASN A 86 -2.96 4.69 12.57
CA ASN A 86 -2.45 3.33 12.53
C ASN A 86 -1.45 3.16 11.38
N SER A 87 -0.50 2.25 11.55
CA SER A 87 0.54 1.99 10.56
C SER A 87 0.81 0.50 10.37
N ILE A 88 1.31 0.15 9.18
CA ILE A 88 1.79 -1.17 8.82
C ILE A 88 3.02 -1.01 7.91
N LEU A 89 3.90 -2.00 7.88
CA LEU A 89 5.05 -1.99 7.00
C LEU A 89 4.70 -2.63 5.65
N VAL A 90 5.01 -1.96 4.55
CA VAL A 90 5.05 -2.56 3.22
C VAL A 90 6.46 -3.04 2.97
N ARG A 91 6.65 -4.36 2.92
CA ARG A 91 7.94 -4.99 2.71
C ARG A 91 8.11 -5.36 1.25
N THR A 92 9.18 -4.85 0.64
CA THR A 92 9.50 -5.10 -0.77
C THR A 92 10.92 -5.65 -0.89
N SER A 93 11.07 -6.74 -1.63
CA SER A 93 12.37 -7.30 -1.95
C SER A 93 13.09 -6.46 -3.00
N GLY A 94 14.41 -6.30 -2.90
CA GLY A 94 15.21 -5.68 -3.95
C GLY A 94 15.22 -6.45 -5.28
N TYR A 95 14.72 -7.68 -5.29
CA TYR A 95 14.52 -8.49 -6.51
C TYR A 95 13.16 -8.28 -7.18
N ALA A 96 12.25 -7.50 -6.57
CA ALA A 96 10.97 -7.22 -7.19
C ALA A 96 11.19 -6.42 -8.49
N ASN A 97 10.37 -6.69 -9.51
CA ASN A 97 10.46 -5.99 -10.79
C ASN A 97 10.08 -4.51 -10.72
N PHE A 98 9.52 -4.07 -9.60
CA PHE A 98 9.16 -2.68 -9.28
C PHE A 98 9.98 -2.12 -8.10
N ALA A 99 11.10 -2.77 -7.73
CA ALA A 99 11.90 -2.38 -6.57
C ALA A 99 12.41 -0.92 -6.65
N ASP A 100 12.77 -0.45 -7.83
CA ASP A 100 13.25 0.89 -8.12
C ASP A 100 12.14 1.89 -8.50
N ASP A 101 10.89 1.44 -8.58
CA ASP A 101 9.76 2.36 -8.73
C ASP A 101 9.62 3.24 -7.49
N THR A 102 9.24 4.49 -7.70
CA THR A 102 8.95 5.42 -6.60
C THR A 102 7.60 5.07 -5.97
N VAL A 103 7.55 5.06 -4.64
CA VAL A 103 6.29 4.83 -3.92
C VAL A 103 5.25 5.88 -4.28
N ALA A 104 3.98 5.49 -4.26
CA ALA A 104 2.88 6.39 -4.55
C ALA A 104 2.86 7.59 -3.59
N SER A 105 2.61 8.78 -4.12
CA SER A 105 2.67 10.04 -3.37
C SER A 105 1.32 10.46 -2.77
N GLY A 106 0.23 9.88 -3.23
CA GLY A 106 -1.13 10.19 -2.79
C GLY A 106 -1.66 9.23 -1.71
N LYS A 107 -2.95 9.29 -1.50
CA LYS A 107 -3.73 8.38 -0.67
C LYS A 107 -4.65 7.53 -1.55
N GLY A 108 -4.90 6.30 -1.14
CA GLY A 108 -5.79 5.42 -1.91
C GLY A 108 -5.88 4.02 -1.33
N SER A 109 -5.81 3.03 -2.19
CA SER A 109 -5.90 1.62 -1.81
C SER A 109 -4.64 0.84 -2.18
N ILE A 110 -4.42 -0.22 -1.44
CA ILE A 110 -3.34 -1.17 -1.68
C ILE A 110 -3.85 -2.59 -1.44
N ILE A 111 -3.49 -3.50 -2.33
CA ILE A 111 -3.76 -4.94 -2.17
C ILE A 111 -2.42 -5.63 -1.93
N GLY A 112 -2.41 -6.60 -1.02
CA GLY A 112 -1.22 -7.38 -0.74
C GLY A 112 -1.51 -8.57 0.17
N ILE A 113 -0.49 -9.38 0.39
CA ILE A 113 -0.55 -10.50 1.33
C ILE A 113 -0.16 -9.98 2.71
N PHE A 114 -1.05 -10.11 3.67
CA PHE A 114 -0.76 -9.79 5.06
C PHE A 114 0.13 -10.87 5.67
N THR A 115 1.17 -10.44 6.35
CA THR A 115 2.13 -11.30 7.02
C THR A 115 2.67 -10.62 8.26
N ARG A 116 3.53 -11.30 8.97
CA ARG A 116 4.30 -10.73 10.08
C ARG A 116 5.76 -11.14 10.02
N PHE A 117 6.58 -10.39 10.71
CA PHE A 117 7.93 -10.80 11.09
C PHE A 117 8.16 -10.38 12.54
N ARG A 118 8.14 -11.33 13.45
CA ARG A 118 8.08 -11.09 14.89
C ARG A 118 6.85 -10.21 15.22
N ASP A 119 7.04 -9.12 15.94
CA ASP A 119 5.97 -8.19 16.31
C ASP A 119 5.52 -7.26 15.17
N ASP A 120 6.27 -7.21 14.06
CA ASP A 120 5.98 -6.30 12.96
C ASP A 120 4.92 -6.87 12.02
N LYS A 121 3.78 -6.20 11.92
CA LYS A 121 2.79 -6.46 10.87
C LYS A 121 3.32 -5.95 9.55
N GLN A 122 3.25 -6.80 8.52
CA GLN A 122 3.78 -6.49 7.19
C GLN A 122 2.76 -6.79 6.10
N LEU A 123 2.85 -6.05 5.01
CA LEU A 123 2.11 -6.27 3.77
C LEU A 123 3.11 -6.50 2.64
N ILE A 124 2.92 -7.56 1.88
CA ILE A 124 3.72 -7.88 0.70
C ILE A 124 2.85 -7.67 -0.53
N ILE A 125 3.21 -6.69 -1.37
CA ILE A 125 2.57 -6.46 -2.67
C ILE A 125 3.16 -7.41 -3.71
N ARG A 126 2.31 -7.91 -4.61
CA ARG A 126 2.69 -8.88 -5.63
C ARG A 126 2.95 -8.23 -6.98
N ASP A 127 2.25 -7.11 -7.23
CA ASP A 127 2.30 -6.33 -8.47
C ASP A 127 2.10 -4.85 -8.14
N ILE A 128 2.82 -3.98 -8.82
CA ILE A 128 2.72 -2.53 -8.61
C ILE A 128 1.31 -1.99 -8.93
N ASN A 129 0.57 -2.63 -9.85
CA ASN A 129 -0.81 -2.28 -10.16
C ASN A 129 -1.80 -2.53 -9.00
N GLU A 130 -1.36 -3.22 -7.95
CA GLU A 130 -2.12 -3.39 -6.70
C GLU A 130 -2.07 -2.15 -5.79
N VAL A 131 -1.31 -1.11 -6.18
CA VAL A 131 -1.20 0.17 -5.46
C VAL A 131 -1.85 1.27 -6.27
N VAL A 132 -2.99 1.76 -5.81
CA VAL A 132 -3.76 2.84 -6.46
C VAL A 132 -3.95 3.97 -5.47
N MET A 133 -3.07 4.98 -5.52
CA MET A 133 -3.03 6.08 -4.54
C MET A 133 -2.89 7.42 -5.25
N GLU A 134 -4.01 7.94 -5.77
CA GLU A 134 -4.08 9.18 -6.55
C GLU A 134 -4.81 10.31 -5.80
N GLY A 135 -5.39 10.01 -4.63
CA GLY A 135 -6.17 10.97 -3.84
C GLY A 135 -5.30 11.88 -2.98
N ASP A 136 -5.92 12.91 -2.43
CA ASP A 136 -5.28 13.84 -1.52
C ASP A 136 -4.85 13.14 -0.23
N ARG A 137 -3.67 13.48 0.28
CA ARG A 137 -3.11 12.92 1.51
C ARG A 137 -3.94 13.25 2.75
N CYS A 138 -3.79 12.41 3.77
CA CYS A 138 -4.37 12.66 5.09
C CYS A 138 -3.84 13.98 5.67
N GLY A 139 -4.72 14.81 6.19
CA GLY A 139 -4.33 16.11 6.77
C GLY A 139 -4.33 17.26 5.77
N GLY A 140 -4.77 17.02 4.55
CA GLY A 140 -4.94 17.90 3.40
C GLY A 140 -4.60 19.37 3.59
N SER A 141 -3.31 19.70 3.50
CA SER A 141 -2.88 20.86 2.77
C SER A 141 -2.26 20.31 1.51
N SER A 142 -2.89 20.56 0.37
CA SER A 142 -2.31 20.31 -0.93
C SER A 142 -0.91 20.95 -0.95
N GLY A 143 0.09 20.15 -0.64
CA GLY A 143 1.49 20.53 -0.76
C GLY A 143 1.83 20.65 -2.22
N GLY A 144 1.53 21.80 -2.81
CA GLY A 144 2.23 22.42 -3.88
C GLY A 144 2.57 21.62 -5.11
N GLY A 145 1.61 21.54 -6.04
CA GLY A 145 1.89 21.54 -7.46
C GLY A 145 1.11 22.70 -8.06
N GLY A 146 1.81 23.83 -8.35
CA GLY A 146 1.34 25.09 -8.82
C GLY A 146 0.03 25.14 -9.61
N GLY A 147 -0.94 25.61 -8.99
CA GLY A 147 -2.18 26.06 -9.52
C GLY A 147 -2.84 26.88 -8.44
N SER A 148 -2.30 28.08 -8.17
CA SER A 148 -2.99 29.08 -7.38
C SER A 148 -4.20 29.56 -8.17
N GLY A 149 -5.17 28.70 -8.27
CA GLY A 149 -6.53 29.11 -8.44
C GLY A 149 -7.05 29.38 -7.06
N ASN A 150 -6.90 30.58 -6.58
CA ASN A 150 -7.72 31.13 -5.53
C ASN A 150 -9.15 31.07 -6.06
N TYR A 151 -9.80 29.93 -5.98
CA TYR A 151 -11.24 29.86 -6.03
C TYR A 151 -11.72 30.51 -4.76
N ILE A 152 -11.76 31.85 -4.80
CA ILE A 152 -12.63 32.57 -3.90
C ILE A 152 -14.02 32.09 -4.28
N LEU A 153 -14.49 31.06 -3.61
CA LEU A 153 -15.90 30.82 -3.53
C LEU A 153 -16.48 32.05 -2.84
N ASN A 154 -16.77 33.03 -3.64
CA ASN A 154 -17.61 34.11 -3.20
C ASN A 154 -18.96 33.48 -2.89
N LYS A 155 -19.14 33.13 -1.62
CA LYS A 155 -20.36 32.47 -1.14
C LYS A 155 -21.54 33.42 -1.10
N ASP A 156 -21.30 34.67 -1.44
CA ASP A 156 -22.28 35.69 -1.30
C ASP A 156 -22.50 36.43 -2.63
N PHE A 157 -23.22 35.77 -3.51
CA PHE A 157 -23.81 36.42 -4.67
C PHE A 157 -25.01 37.30 -4.29
N SER A 158 -25.35 37.40 -3.00
CA SER A 158 -26.51 38.11 -2.52
C SER A 158 -26.29 39.63 -2.42
N ASP A 159 -25.06 40.10 -2.43
CA ASP A 159 -24.75 41.54 -2.30
C ASP A 159 -24.66 42.26 -3.66
N GLY A 160 -24.81 41.57 -4.76
CA GLY A 160 -24.77 42.18 -6.10
C GLY A 160 -23.43 42.86 -6.45
N SER A 161 -22.41 42.69 -5.64
CA SER A 161 -21.12 43.36 -5.80
C SER A 161 -20.10 42.40 -6.44
N ILE A 162 -20.14 42.30 -7.72
CA ILE A 162 -19.07 41.69 -8.53
C ILE A 162 -17.88 42.65 -8.79
N THR A 163 -17.89 43.83 -8.14
CA THR A 163 -16.88 44.86 -8.39
C THR A 163 -15.60 44.72 -7.58
N SER A 164 -15.61 43.91 -6.53
CA SER A 164 -14.42 43.70 -5.70
C SER A 164 -13.56 42.51 -6.14
N GLY A 165 -13.98 41.77 -7.13
CA GLY A 165 -13.34 40.53 -7.58
C GLY A 165 -12.55 40.66 -8.87
N GLY A 166 -11.92 41.78 -9.16
CA GLY A 166 -10.84 41.84 -10.17
C GLY A 166 -11.11 41.24 -11.54
N TRP A 167 -12.32 41.38 -12.07
CA TRP A 167 -12.62 41.08 -13.47
C TRP A 167 -12.37 42.35 -14.31
N LEU A 168 -11.18 42.84 -14.29
CA LEU A 168 -10.80 43.93 -15.22
C LEU A 168 -9.43 43.67 -15.77
N ASN A 169 -9.46 43.43 -17.07
CA ASN A 169 -8.44 43.44 -18.07
C ASN A 169 -7.71 42.11 -18.30
#